data_a4f14e49dd5327e5084a0a0075bc047e
#
_entry.id   a4f14e49dd5327e5084a0a0075bc047e
#
_cell.length_a   1.000
_cell.length_b   1.000
_cell.length_c   1.000
_cell.angle_alpha   90.00
_cell.angle_beta   90.00
_cell.angle_gamma   90.00
#
_symmetry.space_group_name_H-M   'P 1'
#
loop_
_entity.id
_entity.type
_entity.pdbx_description
1 polymer ?
#
loop_
_entity_poly.entity_id
_entity_poly.type
_entity_poly.pdbx_seq_one_letter_code
_entity_poly.pdbx_strand_id
1 'polypeptide(L)'
;YAEYYTPHAIASIMAQLLVDESEDVKSVTCYDPSAGTGTLVIALAHQIGEQNCTVFTQDISDKSSTMLMLNLILNSMSHSLTHVIQGNTLKHPYHKEGHELRKFDYIVSNPPFKLDFSEYHSDLKADHYRGRFFAGIPNIPNKDKKGMEIYLCFFQHLLYSLKETGEGAIVVPTGFITAKSGIAFKIRKHLVDNKILKGVVSMPSNVFANTGTNVSVVFIDKNKTE
;
A
#
# COMPACT_ATOMS: atom_id res chain seq x y z
N TYR A 1 -12.44 2.82 -14.46
CA TYR A 1 -11.71 2.67 -13.20
C TYR A 1 -11.79 4.00 -12.46
N ALA A 2 -12.34 4.03 -11.26
CA ALA A 2 -12.27 5.20 -10.39
C ALA A 2 -10.83 5.25 -9.85
N GLU A 3 -9.99 6.10 -10.45
CA GLU A 3 -8.67 6.41 -9.91
C GLU A 3 -8.91 7.26 -8.65
N TYR A 4 -8.62 6.71 -7.49
CA TYR A 4 -8.66 7.45 -6.24
C TYR A 4 -7.40 8.31 -6.14
N TYR A 5 -7.55 9.58 -6.50
CA TYR A 5 -6.47 10.55 -6.36
C TYR A 5 -6.21 10.83 -4.87
N THR A 6 -4.98 10.65 -4.45
CA THR A 6 -4.57 11.02 -3.08
C THR A 6 -4.24 12.50 -3.03
N PRO A 7 -4.94 13.31 -2.22
CA PRO A 7 -4.59 14.71 -2.05
C PRO A 7 -3.15 14.88 -1.54
N HIS A 8 -2.40 15.83 -2.09
CA HIS A 8 -1.01 16.08 -1.70
C HIS A 8 -0.84 16.34 -0.20
N ALA A 9 -1.77 17.07 0.42
CA ALA A 9 -1.74 17.33 1.86
C ALA A 9 -1.78 16.04 2.69
N ILE A 10 -2.62 15.07 2.28
CA ILE A 10 -2.73 13.77 2.97
C ILE A 10 -1.47 12.95 2.76
N ALA A 11 -0.92 12.94 1.54
CA ALA A 11 0.32 12.24 1.23
C ALA A 11 1.48 12.79 2.07
N SER A 12 1.58 14.11 2.21
CA SER A 12 2.58 14.78 3.04
C SER A 12 2.44 14.44 4.52
N ILE A 13 1.21 14.49 5.05
CA ILE A 13 0.95 14.11 6.45
C ILE A 13 1.32 12.63 6.69
N MET A 14 0.95 11.74 5.80
CA MET A 14 1.30 10.31 5.91
C MET A 14 2.82 10.11 5.93
N ALA A 15 3.56 10.79 5.06
CA ALA A 15 5.00 10.71 4.99
C ALA A 15 5.68 11.22 6.29
N GLN A 16 5.23 12.37 6.80
CA GLN A 16 5.75 12.97 8.05
C GLN A 16 5.47 12.11 9.29
N LEU A 17 4.32 11.43 9.34
CA LEU A 17 3.98 10.53 10.45
C LEU A 17 4.71 9.18 10.34
N LEU A 18 5.15 8.80 9.14
CA LEU A 18 5.86 7.55 8.92
C LEU A 18 7.36 7.70 9.17
N VAL A 19 7.97 8.80 8.75
CA VAL A 19 9.41 9.07 8.86
C VAL A 19 9.63 10.36 9.65
N ASP A 20 10.29 10.26 10.79
CA ASP A 20 10.66 11.40 11.61
C ASP A 20 11.78 12.22 10.91
N GLU A 21 11.65 13.54 10.86
CA GLU A 21 12.65 14.44 10.26
C GLU A 21 14.02 14.38 10.96
N SER A 22 14.05 13.92 12.21
CA SER A 22 15.30 13.75 12.98
C SER A 22 16.08 12.49 12.61
N GLU A 23 15.46 11.56 11.87
CA GLU A 23 16.10 10.31 11.45
C GLU A 23 16.99 10.51 10.23
N ASP A 24 18.28 10.20 10.33
CA ASP A 24 19.22 10.19 9.19
C ASP A 24 19.05 8.90 8.38
N VAL A 25 17.93 8.79 7.68
CA VAL A 25 17.57 7.60 6.88
C VAL A 25 18.30 7.66 5.54
N LYS A 26 19.08 6.62 5.21
CA LYS A 26 19.86 6.53 3.97
C LYS A 26 19.80 5.16 3.32
N SER A 27 19.87 5.15 2.00
CA SER A 27 19.95 3.94 1.17
C SER A 27 18.78 2.98 1.39
N VAL A 28 17.58 3.51 1.59
CA VAL A 28 16.36 2.75 1.82
C VAL A 28 15.54 2.53 0.56
N THR A 29 14.68 1.54 0.61
CA THR A 29 13.73 1.21 -0.46
C THR A 29 12.32 1.58 -0.07
N CYS A 30 11.63 2.32 -0.93
CA CYS A 30 10.23 2.72 -0.76
C CYS A 30 9.38 2.01 -1.82
N TYR A 31 8.21 1.50 -1.44
CA TYR A 31 7.33 0.79 -2.36
C TYR A 31 5.88 1.27 -2.25
N ASP A 32 5.21 1.38 -3.40
CA ASP A 32 3.76 1.57 -3.49
C ASP A 32 3.17 0.52 -4.44
N PRO A 33 2.39 -0.45 -3.92
CA PRO A 33 1.78 -1.53 -4.71
C PRO A 33 0.54 -1.10 -5.51
N SER A 34 0.07 0.13 -5.35
CA SER A 34 -1.10 0.73 -6.03
C SER A 34 -0.82 2.20 -6.35
N ALA A 35 0.31 2.44 -7.02
CA ALA A 35 0.99 3.73 -7.02
C ALA A 35 0.23 4.87 -7.70
N GLY A 36 -0.69 4.58 -8.62
CA GLY A 36 -1.34 5.62 -9.40
C GLY A 36 -0.30 6.53 -10.07
N THR A 37 -0.43 7.83 -9.90
CA THR A 37 0.53 8.82 -10.41
C THR A 37 1.72 9.08 -9.48
N GLY A 38 1.84 8.33 -8.36
CA GLY A 38 2.98 8.35 -7.47
C GLY A 38 2.92 9.36 -6.32
N THR A 39 1.78 10.00 -6.09
CA THR A 39 1.66 11.08 -5.09
C THR A 39 2.15 10.65 -3.70
N LEU A 40 1.76 9.46 -3.22
CA LEU A 40 2.16 8.97 -1.89
C LEU A 40 3.66 8.65 -1.81
N VAL A 41 4.17 7.86 -2.75
CA VAL A 41 5.54 7.40 -2.70
C VAL A 41 6.55 8.53 -2.98
N ILE A 42 6.15 9.54 -3.77
CA ILE A 42 6.96 10.75 -4.00
C ILE A 42 6.98 11.62 -2.73
N ALA A 43 5.84 11.79 -2.05
CA ALA A 43 5.81 12.50 -0.77
C ALA A 43 6.70 11.82 0.29
N LEU A 44 6.70 10.50 0.34
CA LEU A 44 7.58 9.71 1.19
C LEU A 44 9.06 9.92 0.83
N ALA A 45 9.39 9.89 -0.47
CA ALA A 45 10.75 10.12 -0.95
C ALA A 45 11.25 11.55 -0.62
N HIS A 46 10.39 12.55 -0.70
CA HIS A 46 10.72 13.91 -0.26
C HIS A 46 11.01 13.99 1.24
N GLN A 47 10.23 13.29 2.06
CA GLN A 47 10.44 13.25 3.52
C GLN A 47 11.78 12.61 3.91
N ILE A 48 12.20 11.55 3.18
CA ILE A 48 13.46 10.84 3.39
C ILE A 48 14.64 11.60 2.77
N GLY A 49 14.40 12.34 1.69
CA GLY A 49 15.37 12.89 0.75
C GLY A 49 15.52 11.99 -0.48
N GLU A 50 15.31 12.57 -1.65
CA GLU A 50 15.17 11.85 -2.92
C GLU A 50 16.40 10.99 -3.28
N GLN A 51 17.60 11.43 -2.85
CA GLN A 51 18.86 10.72 -3.09
C GLN A 51 19.14 9.63 -2.05
N ASN A 52 18.38 9.60 -0.96
CA ASN A 52 18.54 8.64 0.14
C ASN A 52 17.65 7.41 -0.03
N CYS A 53 16.79 7.38 -1.03
CA CYS A 53 15.87 6.26 -1.27
C CYS A 53 15.79 5.87 -2.74
N THR A 54 15.40 4.62 -2.99
CA THR A 54 14.99 4.11 -4.31
C THR A 54 13.52 3.77 -4.26
N VAL A 55 12.75 4.29 -5.21
CA VAL A 55 11.30 4.10 -5.30
C VAL A 55 10.99 2.92 -6.22
N PHE A 56 10.14 2.04 -5.74
CA PHE A 56 9.58 0.90 -6.46
C PHE A 56 8.06 1.06 -6.52
N THR A 57 7.47 0.82 -7.67
CA THR A 57 6.02 0.96 -7.84
C THR A 57 5.46 -0.12 -8.74
N GLN A 58 4.18 -0.42 -8.52
CA GLN A 58 3.41 -1.22 -9.46
C GLN A 58 1.97 -0.70 -9.49
N ASP A 59 1.42 -0.56 -10.69
CA ASP A 59 0.02 -0.16 -10.91
C ASP A 59 -0.53 -0.81 -12.18
N ILE A 60 -1.82 -1.10 -12.20
CA ILE A 60 -2.47 -1.72 -13.36
C ILE A 60 -2.68 -0.73 -14.52
N SER A 61 -2.72 0.57 -14.23
CA SER A 61 -3.01 1.64 -15.18
C SER A 61 -1.75 2.06 -15.94
N ASP A 62 -1.71 1.84 -17.25
CA ASP A 62 -0.64 2.30 -18.12
C ASP A 62 -0.50 3.82 -18.11
N LYS A 63 -1.63 4.55 -18.19
CA LYS A 63 -1.65 6.01 -18.12
C LYS A 63 -1.05 6.52 -16.81
N SER A 64 -1.42 5.93 -15.67
CA SER A 64 -0.89 6.32 -14.37
C SER A 64 0.60 6.04 -14.27
N SER A 65 1.07 4.90 -14.76
CA SER A 65 2.49 4.53 -14.78
C SER A 65 3.32 5.50 -15.63
N THR A 66 2.81 5.93 -16.78
CA THR A 66 3.45 6.93 -17.65
C THR A 66 3.54 8.30 -16.94
N MET A 67 2.47 8.74 -16.30
CA MET A 67 2.46 9.99 -15.53
C MET A 67 3.40 9.92 -14.33
N LEU A 68 3.47 8.76 -13.66
CA LEU A 68 4.39 8.53 -12.56
C LEU A 68 5.86 8.65 -13.01
N MET A 69 6.24 8.08 -14.16
CA MET A 69 7.60 8.23 -14.70
C MET A 69 7.94 9.70 -14.91
N LEU A 70 7.02 10.49 -15.47
CA LEU A 70 7.21 11.94 -15.64
C LEU A 70 7.36 12.64 -14.28
N ASN A 71 6.53 12.30 -13.31
CA ASN A 71 6.61 12.86 -11.96
C ASN A 71 7.94 12.53 -11.27
N LEU A 72 8.48 11.30 -11.44
CA LEU A 72 9.79 10.94 -10.91
C LEU A 72 10.92 11.77 -11.54
N ILE A 73 10.87 12.01 -12.85
CA ILE A 73 11.86 12.87 -13.55
C ILE A 73 11.82 14.30 -13.00
N LEU A 74 10.60 14.87 -12.91
CA LEU A 74 10.39 16.25 -12.42
C LEU A 74 10.80 16.43 -10.95
N ASN A 75 10.83 15.37 -10.17
CA ASN A 75 11.22 15.36 -8.76
C ASN A 75 12.63 14.78 -8.53
N SER A 76 13.52 14.80 -9.54
CA SER A 76 14.93 14.38 -9.43
C SER A 76 15.14 12.91 -9.03
N MET A 77 14.17 12.04 -9.31
CA MET A 77 14.20 10.61 -8.99
C MET A 77 14.33 9.72 -10.23
N SER A 78 15.05 10.17 -11.26
CA SER A 78 15.26 9.41 -12.51
C SER A 78 15.94 8.04 -12.27
N HIS A 79 16.70 7.89 -11.19
CA HIS A 79 17.32 6.62 -10.80
C HIS A 79 16.31 5.52 -10.45
N SER A 80 15.05 5.87 -10.18
CA SER A 80 13.96 4.93 -9.86
C SER A 80 13.09 4.52 -11.06
N LEU A 81 13.31 5.10 -12.25
CA LEU A 81 12.46 4.87 -13.44
C LEU A 81 12.34 3.39 -13.85
N THR A 82 13.42 2.62 -13.71
CA THR A 82 13.44 1.19 -14.04
C THR A 82 12.61 0.33 -13.10
N HIS A 83 12.15 0.90 -11.98
CA HIS A 83 11.33 0.23 -10.97
C HIS A 83 9.84 0.61 -11.04
N VAL A 84 9.44 1.37 -12.06
CA VAL A 84 8.03 1.66 -12.36
C VAL A 84 7.48 0.53 -13.23
N ILE A 85 6.58 -0.26 -12.67
CA ILE A 85 6.04 -1.46 -13.33
C ILE A 85 4.53 -1.29 -13.58
N GLN A 86 4.13 -1.47 -14.83
CA GLN A 86 2.73 -1.58 -15.21
C GLN A 86 2.29 -3.03 -15.08
N GLY A 87 1.24 -3.30 -14.31
CA GLY A 87 0.69 -4.64 -14.15
C GLY A 87 -0.13 -4.84 -12.88
N ASN A 88 -0.83 -5.97 -12.81
CA ASN A 88 -1.65 -6.34 -11.66
C ASN A 88 -0.78 -6.84 -10.50
N THR A 89 -0.60 -6.02 -9.49
CA THR A 89 0.24 -6.29 -8.31
C THR A 89 -0.18 -7.55 -7.56
N LEU A 90 -1.47 -7.79 -7.42
CA LEU A 90 -1.95 -8.92 -6.64
C LEU A 90 -1.78 -10.24 -7.40
N LYS A 91 -2.10 -10.26 -8.69
CA LYS A 91 -1.99 -11.45 -9.53
C LYS A 91 -0.55 -11.74 -9.94
N HIS A 92 0.21 -10.70 -10.31
CA HIS A 92 1.56 -10.80 -10.84
C HIS A 92 2.49 -9.79 -10.17
N PRO A 93 2.83 -9.96 -8.89
CA PRO A 93 3.79 -9.10 -8.21
C PRO A 93 5.16 -9.21 -8.90
N TYR A 94 5.66 -8.07 -9.36
CA TYR A 94 6.85 -8.04 -10.22
C TYR A 94 8.16 -7.97 -9.43
N HIS A 95 8.19 -7.18 -8.36
CA HIS A 95 9.43 -6.92 -7.61
C HIS A 95 9.85 -8.14 -6.79
N LYS A 96 10.96 -8.79 -7.20
CA LYS A 96 11.47 -10.05 -6.63
C LYS A 96 12.96 -9.96 -6.33
N GLU A 97 13.38 -10.79 -5.38
CA GLU A 97 14.77 -11.14 -5.12
C GLU A 97 14.89 -12.67 -5.23
N GLY A 98 15.45 -13.15 -6.35
CA GLY A 98 15.42 -14.57 -6.70
C GLY A 98 13.98 -15.05 -6.94
N HIS A 99 13.56 -16.04 -6.17
CA HIS A 99 12.20 -16.62 -6.26
C HIS A 99 11.19 -16.00 -5.30
N GLU A 100 11.64 -15.18 -4.35
CA GLU A 100 10.80 -14.55 -3.33
C GLU A 100 10.44 -13.10 -3.70
N LEU A 101 9.35 -12.60 -3.14
CA LEU A 101 9.01 -11.19 -3.26
C LEU A 101 10.01 -10.34 -2.47
N ARG A 102 10.46 -9.27 -3.11
CA ARG A 102 11.32 -8.29 -2.48
C ARG A 102 10.66 -7.68 -1.24
N LYS A 103 11.47 -7.44 -0.21
CA LYS A 103 11.08 -6.74 1.01
C LYS A 103 11.59 -5.31 0.98
N PHE A 104 10.78 -4.39 1.52
CA PHE A 104 11.03 -2.96 1.47
C PHE A 104 11.13 -2.36 2.87
N ASP A 105 11.91 -1.27 2.98
CA ASP A 105 12.05 -0.53 4.23
C ASP A 105 10.78 0.25 4.54
N TYR A 106 10.20 0.91 3.53
CA TYR A 106 8.96 1.66 3.66
C TYR A 106 7.96 1.26 2.58
N ILE A 107 6.70 1.11 2.97
CA ILE A 107 5.59 0.88 2.02
C ILE A 107 4.44 1.83 2.34
N VAL A 108 3.99 2.56 1.33
CA VAL A 108 2.78 3.38 1.38
C VAL A 108 1.79 2.90 0.34
N SER A 109 0.50 2.97 0.64
CA SER A 109 -0.53 2.54 -0.32
C SER A 109 -1.86 3.24 -0.08
N ASN A 110 -2.49 3.68 -1.16
CA ASN A 110 -3.90 4.04 -1.20
C ASN A 110 -4.59 3.15 -2.23
N PRO A 111 -4.91 1.89 -1.87
CA PRO A 111 -5.47 0.92 -2.80
C PRO A 111 -6.95 1.21 -3.11
N PRO A 112 -7.48 0.70 -4.23
CA PRO A 112 -8.91 0.69 -4.44
C PRO A 112 -9.60 -0.09 -3.32
N PHE A 113 -10.71 0.46 -2.77
CA PHE A 113 -11.40 -0.19 -1.65
C PHE A 113 -12.25 -1.37 -2.12
N LYS A 114 -12.93 -1.19 -3.25
CA LYS A 114 -13.84 -2.17 -3.82
C LYS A 114 -13.59 -2.31 -5.31
N LEU A 115 -13.48 -3.55 -5.78
CA LEU A 115 -13.28 -3.87 -7.18
C LEU A 115 -13.72 -5.31 -7.42
N ASP A 116 -14.33 -5.60 -8.57
CA ASP A 116 -14.55 -6.97 -9.03
C ASP A 116 -13.21 -7.60 -9.43
N PHE A 117 -12.74 -8.55 -8.65
CA PHE A 117 -11.56 -9.37 -8.94
C PHE A 117 -11.90 -10.87 -9.02
N SER A 118 -13.17 -11.18 -9.28
CA SER A 118 -13.65 -12.56 -9.40
C SER A 118 -12.93 -13.34 -10.49
N GLU A 119 -12.46 -12.67 -11.53
CA GLU A 119 -11.75 -13.26 -12.66
C GLU A 119 -10.44 -13.95 -12.23
N TYR A 120 -9.69 -13.37 -11.29
CA TYR A 120 -8.42 -13.92 -10.80
C TYR A 120 -8.45 -14.31 -9.32
N HIS A 121 -9.64 -14.45 -8.74
CA HIS A 121 -9.81 -14.83 -7.35
C HIS A 121 -9.19 -16.21 -7.03
N SER A 122 -9.34 -17.19 -7.93
CA SER A 122 -8.73 -18.50 -7.80
C SER A 122 -7.20 -18.45 -7.82
N ASP A 123 -6.62 -17.55 -8.64
CA ASP A 123 -5.17 -17.34 -8.70
C ASP A 123 -4.64 -16.84 -7.38
N LEU A 124 -5.36 -15.88 -6.73
CA LEU A 124 -4.98 -15.38 -5.41
C LEU A 124 -5.08 -16.46 -4.32
N LYS A 125 -6.07 -17.35 -4.40
CA LYS A 125 -6.17 -18.50 -3.47
C LYS A 125 -5.07 -19.52 -3.66
N ALA A 126 -4.58 -19.67 -4.88
CA ALA A 126 -3.47 -20.56 -5.25
C ALA A 126 -2.10 -19.87 -5.15
N ASP A 127 -2.02 -18.70 -4.53
CA ASP A 127 -0.78 -17.93 -4.41
C ASP A 127 0.34 -18.77 -3.79
N HIS A 128 1.47 -18.85 -4.49
CA HIS A 128 2.62 -19.67 -4.07
C HIS A 128 3.48 -19.00 -2.99
N TYR A 129 3.32 -17.69 -2.74
CA TYR A 129 4.02 -16.99 -1.66
C TYR A 129 3.35 -17.29 -0.32
N ARG A 130 3.88 -18.29 0.37
CA ARG A 130 3.29 -18.80 1.60
C ARG A 130 3.10 -17.70 2.65
N GLY A 131 1.87 -17.54 3.12
CA GLY A 131 1.53 -16.57 4.14
C GLY A 131 1.23 -15.15 3.64
N ARG A 132 1.34 -14.89 2.31
CA ARG A 132 1.03 -13.57 1.75
C ARG A 132 -0.42 -13.16 2.05
N PHE A 133 -1.38 -14.07 1.93
CA PHE A 133 -2.79 -13.83 2.24
C PHE A 133 -3.24 -14.62 3.48
N PHE A 134 -2.53 -14.42 4.59
CA PHE A 134 -2.71 -15.19 5.84
C PHE A 134 -4.11 -15.07 6.46
N ALA A 135 -4.78 -13.95 6.27
CA ALA A 135 -6.13 -13.72 6.79
C ALA A 135 -7.24 -14.24 5.84
N GLY A 136 -6.86 -14.62 4.62
CA GLY A 136 -7.75 -15.11 3.55
C GLY A 136 -8.02 -14.08 2.47
N ILE A 137 -8.79 -14.50 1.46
CA ILE A 137 -9.22 -13.70 0.31
C ILE A 137 -10.72 -13.44 0.45
N PRO A 138 -11.22 -12.20 0.21
CA PRO A 138 -12.66 -11.92 0.23
C PRO A 138 -13.43 -12.85 -0.72
N ASN A 139 -14.55 -13.40 -0.26
CA ASN A 139 -15.35 -14.30 -1.07
C ASN A 139 -16.00 -13.58 -2.25
N ILE A 140 -16.27 -14.32 -3.33
CA ILE A 140 -17.03 -13.80 -4.47
C ILE A 140 -18.52 -13.77 -4.06
N PRO A 141 -19.17 -12.61 -3.98
CA PRO A 141 -20.57 -12.52 -3.66
C PRO A 141 -21.45 -12.94 -4.86
N ASN A 142 -22.65 -13.46 -4.57
CA ASN A 142 -23.58 -13.93 -5.63
C ASN A 142 -24.12 -12.78 -6.52
N LYS A 143 -24.22 -11.56 -5.99
CA LYS A 143 -24.91 -10.46 -6.68
C LYS A 143 -24.01 -9.25 -6.94
N ASP A 144 -23.27 -8.75 -5.98
CA ASP A 144 -22.48 -7.52 -6.12
C ASP A 144 -20.98 -7.81 -6.11
N LYS A 145 -20.46 -8.28 -7.24
CA LYS A 145 -19.02 -8.54 -7.39
C LYS A 145 -18.16 -7.28 -7.30
N LYS A 146 -18.71 -6.12 -7.69
CA LYS A 146 -18.01 -4.84 -7.59
C LYS A 146 -17.80 -4.39 -6.15
N GLY A 147 -18.58 -4.95 -5.22
CA GLY A 147 -18.45 -4.71 -3.79
C GLY A 147 -17.34 -5.51 -3.11
N MET A 148 -16.57 -6.37 -3.82
CA MET A 148 -15.49 -7.15 -3.24
C MET A 148 -14.38 -6.25 -2.68
N GLU A 149 -14.03 -6.44 -1.40
CA GLU A 149 -13.11 -5.58 -0.65
C GLU A 149 -11.64 -5.89 -0.98
N ILE A 150 -11.20 -5.50 -2.17
CA ILE A 150 -9.86 -5.78 -2.70
C ILE A 150 -8.73 -5.16 -1.83
N TYR A 151 -8.99 -4.06 -1.13
CA TYR A 151 -8.01 -3.41 -0.24
C TYR A 151 -7.47 -4.37 0.84
N LEU A 152 -8.26 -5.38 1.24
CA LEU A 152 -7.84 -6.40 2.21
C LEU A 152 -6.72 -7.29 1.66
N CYS A 153 -6.69 -7.51 0.34
CA CYS A 153 -5.59 -8.20 -0.33
C CYS A 153 -4.34 -7.30 -0.41
N PHE A 154 -4.51 -6.02 -0.74
CA PHE A 154 -3.41 -5.04 -0.74
C PHE A 154 -2.80 -4.87 0.64
N PHE A 155 -3.62 -4.84 1.70
CA PHE A 155 -3.13 -4.75 3.08
C PHE A 155 -2.22 -5.94 3.43
N GLN A 156 -2.66 -7.14 3.12
CA GLN A 156 -1.88 -8.35 3.36
C GLN A 156 -0.61 -8.40 2.51
N HIS A 157 -0.68 -7.96 1.25
CA HIS A 157 0.49 -7.84 0.40
C HIS A 157 1.52 -6.83 0.95
N LEU A 158 1.06 -5.68 1.47
CA LEU A 158 1.90 -4.70 2.15
C LEU A 158 2.62 -5.34 3.35
N LEU A 159 1.89 -5.98 4.25
CA LEU A 159 2.46 -6.65 5.42
C LEU A 159 3.48 -7.72 5.04
N TYR A 160 3.20 -8.49 3.99
CA TYR A 160 4.12 -9.50 3.46
C TYR A 160 5.40 -8.88 2.89
N SER A 161 5.28 -7.74 2.21
CA SER A 161 6.38 -7.09 1.49
C SER A 161 7.22 -6.14 2.36
N LEU A 162 6.85 -5.89 3.61
CA LEU A 162 7.67 -5.15 4.57
C LEU A 162 8.82 -6.02 5.09
N LYS A 163 10.02 -5.41 5.23
CA LYS A 163 11.12 -5.98 6.00
C LYS A 163 10.72 -6.17 7.46
N GLU A 164 11.48 -6.99 8.22
CA GLU A 164 11.26 -7.18 9.67
C GLU A 164 11.49 -5.90 10.50
N THR A 165 12.20 -4.94 9.94
CA THR A 165 12.42 -3.60 10.49
C THR A 165 11.70 -2.51 9.69
N GLY A 166 10.78 -2.90 8.78
CA GLY A 166 10.13 -1.98 7.87
C GLY A 166 8.90 -1.32 8.46
N GLU A 167 8.59 -0.14 7.94
CA GLU A 167 7.42 0.64 8.30
C GLU A 167 6.48 0.86 7.13
N GLY A 168 5.18 1.01 7.40
CA GLY A 168 4.19 1.20 6.35
C GLY A 168 3.00 2.04 6.77
N ALA A 169 2.32 2.60 5.78
CA ALA A 169 1.06 3.29 5.95
C ALA A 169 0.09 2.93 4.82
N ILE A 170 -1.15 2.63 5.17
CA ILE A 170 -2.18 2.26 4.21
C ILE A 170 -3.50 2.96 4.51
N VAL A 171 -4.10 3.52 3.45
CA VAL A 171 -5.44 4.10 3.50
C VAL A 171 -6.48 2.99 3.43
N VAL A 172 -7.42 3.00 4.37
CA VAL A 172 -8.49 1.99 4.47
C VAL A 172 -9.84 2.67 4.70
N PRO A 173 -10.96 2.06 4.31
CA PRO A 173 -12.28 2.53 4.73
C PRO A 173 -12.41 2.38 6.25
N THR A 174 -13.10 3.32 6.91
CA THR A 174 -13.26 3.31 8.39
C THR A 174 -13.93 2.02 8.89
N GLY A 175 -14.73 1.35 8.06
CA GLY A 175 -15.28 0.03 8.36
C GLY A 175 -14.23 -1.04 8.68
N PHE A 176 -13.00 -0.90 8.17
CA PHE A 176 -11.88 -1.75 8.54
C PHE A 176 -11.61 -1.71 10.05
N ILE A 177 -11.67 -0.53 10.66
CA ILE A 177 -11.35 -0.33 12.09
C ILE A 177 -12.43 -0.94 12.99
N THR A 178 -13.68 -0.96 12.55
CA THR A 178 -14.83 -1.35 13.37
C THR A 178 -15.32 -2.79 13.15
N ALA A 179 -14.80 -3.49 12.12
CA ALA A 179 -15.21 -4.85 11.79
C ALA A 179 -15.01 -5.81 12.97
N LYS A 180 -16.07 -6.55 13.35
CA LYS A 180 -16.03 -7.48 14.50
C LYS A 180 -15.67 -8.92 14.11
N SER A 181 -15.54 -9.22 12.84
CA SER A 181 -15.24 -10.56 12.31
C SER A 181 -14.63 -10.46 10.91
N GLY A 182 -14.31 -11.59 10.30
CA GLY A 182 -13.82 -11.68 8.92
C GLY A 182 -12.35 -11.33 8.77
N ILE A 183 -11.97 -11.00 7.52
CA ILE A 183 -10.57 -10.76 7.14
C ILE A 183 -10.03 -9.49 7.80
N ALA A 184 -10.78 -8.41 7.80
CA ALA A 184 -10.40 -7.15 8.45
C ALA A 184 -10.09 -7.34 9.94
N PHE A 185 -10.92 -8.10 10.66
CA PHE A 185 -10.68 -8.43 12.07
C PHE A 185 -9.39 -9.26 12.25
N LYS A 186 -9.17 -10.27 11.39
CA LYS A 186 -7.95 -11.10 11.44
C LYS A 186 -6.67 -10.28 11.20
N ILE A 187 -6.72 -9.34 10.26
CA ILE A 187 -5.58 -8.44 9.99
C ILE A 187 -5.31 -7.58 11.22
N ARG A 188 -6.33 -6.91 11.78
CA ARG A 188 -6.14 -6.08 12.99
C ARG A 188 -5.63 -6.89 14.18
N LYS A 189 -6.19 -8.10 14.39
CA LYS A 189 -5.71 -9.01 15.43
C LYS A 189 -4.22 -9.32 15.24
N HIS A 190 -3.80 -9.60 14.01
CA HIS A 190 -2.39 -9.84 13.69
C HIS A 190 -1.51 -8.63 14.02
N LEU A 191 -1.96 -7.39 13.68
CA LEU A 191 -1.21 -6.18 13.99
C LEU A 191 -1.01 -5.99 15.50
N VAL A 192 -2.06 -6.23 16.28
CA VAL A 192 -2.04 -6.06 17.74
C VAL A 192 -1.25 -7.18 18.44
N ASP A 193 -1.52 -8.44 18.09
CA ASP A 193 -0.86 -9.60 18.70
C ASP A 193 0.66 -9.59 18.48
N ASN A 194 1.10 -9.09 17.31
CA ASN A 194 2.52 -8.96 16.97
C ASN A 194 3.14 -7.62 17.39
N LYS A 195 2.36 -6.72 18.01
CA LYS A 195 2.80 -5.40 18.46
C LYS A 195 3.40 -4.54 17.32
N ILE A 196 2.84 -4.64 16.10
CA ILE A 196 3.32 -3.93 14.92
C ILE A 196 2.36 -2.80 14.48
N LEU A 197 1.29 -2.56 15.21
CA LEU A 197 0.42 -1.40 15.00
C LEU A 197 1.06 -0.15 15.60
N LYS A 198 1.54 0.77 14.76
CA LYS A 198 2.10 2.07 15.19
C LYS A 198 0.99 3.07 15.57
N GLY A 199 -0.08 3.12 14.78
CA GLY A 199 -1.21 4.02 15.06
C GLY A 199 -2.29 3.98 13.97
N VAL A 200 -3.39 4.67 14.25
CA VAL A 200 -4.50 4.89 13.31
C VAL A 200 -4.92 6.34 13.33
N VAL A 201 -5.01 6.96 12.16
CA VAL A 201 -5.48 8.33 12.00
C VAL A 201 -6.79 8.32 11.21
N SER A 202 -7.88 8.79 11.80
CA SER A 202 -9.15 8.99 11.11
C SER A 202 -9.11 10.30 10.33
N MET A 203 -9.50 10.24 9.06
CA MET A 203 -9.54 11.42 8.21
C MET A 203 -10.91 12.11 8.30
N PRO A 204 -10.96 13.44 8.16
CA PRO A 204 -12.22 14.15 8.03
C PRO A 204 -13.06 13.66 6.85
N SER A 205 -14.37 13.85 6.92
CA SER A 205 -15.28 13.51 5.82
C SER A 205 -14.91 14.29 4.56
N ASN A 206 -15.08 13.69 3.39
CA ASN A 206 -14.86 14.32 2.09
C ASN A 206 -13.41 14.73 1.76
N VAL A 207 -12.41 14.21 2.46
CA VAL A 207 -10.99 14.48 2.16
C VAL A 207 -10.58 13.88 0.81
N PHE A 208 -11.17 12.74 0.44
CA PHE A 208 -10.99 12.14 -0.87
C PHE A 208 -12.17 12.49 -1.77
N ALA A 209 -11.94 13.28 -2.80
CA ALA A 209 -12.96 13.96 -3.62
C ALA A 209 -14.02 13.04 -4.27
N ASN A 210 -13.80 11.74 -4.34
CA ASN A 210 -14.66 10.79 -5.06
C ASN A 210 -15.27 9.69 -4.16
N THR A 211 -15.18 9.80 -2.85
CA THR A 211 -15.77 8.80 -1.96
C THR A 211 -16.61 9.47 -0.86
N GLY A 212 -17.89 9.12 -0.77
CA GLY A 212 -18.71 9.40 0.42
C GLY A 212 -18.34 8.50 1.61
N THR A 213 -17.25 7.73 1.50
CA THR A 213 -16.77 6.80 2.52
C THR A 213 -15.76 7.49 3.41
N ASN A 214 -16.00 7.46 4.71
CA ASN A 214 -15.00 7.89 5.68
C ASN A 214 -13.79 6.96 5.63
N VAL A 215 -12.60 7.52 5.66
CA VAL A 215 -11.34 6.79 5.58
C VAL A 215 -10.48 6.97 6.81
N SER A 216 -9.62 6.00 7.04
CA SER A 216 -8.58 6.04 8.07
C SER A 216 -7.25 5.62 7.46
N VAL A 217 -6.16 6.07 8.05
CA VAL A 217 -4.80 5.60 7.71
C VAL A 217 -4.30 4.74 8.84
N VAL A 218 -3.85 3.54 8.51
CA VAL A 218 -3.23 2.61 9.46
C VAL A 218 -1.72 2.66 9.28
N PHE A 219 -1.00 2.95 10.35
CA PHE A 219 0.45 2.99 10.40
C PHE A 219 0.99 1.71 11.06
N ILE A 220 2.00 1.15 10.45
CA ILE A 220 2.60 -0.15 10.81
C ILE A 220 4.08 0.06 11.03
N ASP A 221 4.61 -0.51 12.10
CA ASP A 221 6.03 -0.57 12.39
C ASP A 221 6.39 -1.99 12.83
N LYS A 222 7.19 -2.67 12.04
CA LYS A 222 7.71 -4.01 12.37
C LYS A 222 8.98 -3.95 13.22
N ASN A 223 9.59 -2.77 13.34
CA ASN A 223 10.77 -2.59 14.18
C ASN A 223 10.35 -2.69 15.65
N LYS A 224 10.52 -3.87 16.23
CA LYS A 224 10.18 -4.14 17.63
C LYS A 224 11.22 -3.47 18.52
N THR A 225 11.00 -2.21 18.85
CA THR A 225 11.63 -1.64 20.04
C THR A 225 10.87 -2.15 21.26
N GLU A 226 11.62 -2.79 22.21
CA GLU A 226 11.09 -3.26 23.50
C GLU A 226 10.39 -2.14 24.29
#